data_b8c10664d0068324ca8db745e5a4dceb
#
_entry.id   b8c10664d0068324ca8db745e5a4dceb
#
_cell.length_a   1.000
_cell.length_b   1.000
_cell.length_c   1.000
_cell.angle_alpha   90.00
_cell.angle_beta   90.00
_cell.angle_gamma   90.00
#
_symmetry.space_group_name_H-M   'P 1'
#
loop_
_entity.id
_entity.type
_entity.pdbx_description
1 polymer ?
#
loop_
_entity_poly.entity_id
_entity_poly.type
_entity_poly.pdbx_seq_one_letter_code
_entity_poly.pdbx_strand_id
1 'polypeptide(L)'
;MNKVAVIDYGMGNLHSVAKAVEYVGDNVTVSVTSDARTILQADHVIFPGVGAIRDCMGEIRRLGIDEIVAEVVRNKPLLAVCVGMQALMDSSEENNGVECLGMVSGRVRYFGNAQGSGNGVLTDADGNRLKVPHMGWNMVKQVDKHPLWAGIEDNSRFYFVHSYYVELGAQEKASGVTEYGVPFTAALNKGNIFAVQFHPEKSQHSGLQLLRNFLGWDGSL
;
A
#
# COMPACT_ATOMS: atom_id res chain seq x y z
N MET A 1 -20.19 4.63 15.74
CA MET A 1 -18.99 3.85 16.06
C MET A 1 -18.43 3.35 14.73
N ASN A 2 -17.26 3.79 14.35
CA ASN A 2 -16.63 3.47 13.05
C ASN A 2 -16.05 2.04 13.10
N LYS A 3 -16.45 1.17 12.19
CA LYS A 3 -16.00 -0.22 12.12
C LYS A 3 -14.91 -0.34 11.06
N VAL A 4 -13.74 -0.81 11.46
CA VAL A 4 -12.60 -1.04 10.56
C VAL A 4 -12.29 -2.52 10.50
N ALA A 5 -12.23 -3.09 9.30
CA ALA A 5 -11.73 -4.43 9.08
C ALA A 5 -10.30 -4.39 8.56
N VAL A 6 -9.39 -5.09 9.22
CA VAL A 6 -8.05 -5.40 8.72
C VAL A 6 -8.09 -6.81 8.18
N ILE A 7 -7.90 -6.95 6.86
CA ILE A 7 -8.00 -8.26 6.19
C ILE A 7 -6.84 -9.16 6.64
N ASP A 8 -7.19 -10.33 7.16
CA ASP A 8 -6.24 -11.37 7.57
C ASP A 8 -6.27 -12.54 6.58
N TYR A 9 -5.25 -12.68 5.78
CA TYR A 9 -5.00 -13.83 4.93
C TYR A 9 -3.71 -14.56 5.30
N GLY A 10 -3.28 -14.43 6.57
CA GLY A 10 -2.09 -15.08 7.12
C GLY A 10 -0.78 -14.33 6.84
N MET A 11 -0.81 -13.20 6.13
CA MET A 11 0.37 -12.46 5.71
C MET A 11 0.22 -10.97 6.06
N GLY A 12 0.99 -10.48 7.01
CA GLY A 12 0.94 -9.06 7.37
C GLY A 12 1.37 -8.76 8.80
N ASN A 13 1.72 -7.50 9.04
CA ASN A 13 1.93 -6.96 10.38
C ASN A 13 0.58 -6.49 10.96
N LEU A 14 -0.40 -7.40 10.97
CA LEU A 14 -1.81 -7.11 11.25
C LEU A 14 -2.02 -6.45 12.61
N HIS A 15 -1.31 -6.95 13.63
CA HIS A 15 -1.42 -6.44 14.99
C HIS A 15 -0.96 -4.98 15.11
N SER A 16 0.17 -4.64 14.49
CA SER A 16 0.67 -3.25 14.51
C SER A 16 -0.24 -2.29 13.76
N VAL A 17 -0.80 -2.73 12.63
CA VAL A 17 -1.80 -1.93 11.87
C VAL A 17 -3.04 -1.72 12.72
N ALA A 18 -3.62 -2.77 13.31
CA ALA A 18 -4.81 -2.68 14.17
C ALA A 18 -4.56 -1.73 15.35
N LYS A 19 -3.44 -1.88 16.06
CA LYS A 19 -3.07 -1.01 17.18
C LYS A 19 -2.89 0.46 16.77
N ALA A 20 -2.28 0.73 15.61
CA ALA A 20 -2.13 2.09 15.12
C ALA A 20 -3.49 2.72 14.79
N VAL A 21 -4.42 1.96 14.20
CA VAL A 21 -5.79 2.40 13.92
C VAL A 21 -6.58 2.66 15.22
N GLU A 22 -6.52 1.75 16.19
CA GLU A 22 -7.12 1.92 17.51
C GLU A 22 -6.58 3.18 18.21
N TYR A 23 -5.28 3.44 18.08
CA TYR A 23 -4.62 4.59 18.73
C TYR A 23 -5.07 5.94 18.16
N VAL A 24 -5.30 6.02 16.83
CA VAL A 24 -5.67 7.29 16.17
C VAL A 24 -7.17 7.51 16.09
N GLY A 25 -7.98 6.47 16.31
CA GLY A 25 -9.42 6.51 16.12
C GLY A 25 -10.18 6.80 17.42
N ASP A 26 -11.00 7.87 17.40
CA ASP A 26 -11.99 8.10 18.42
C ASP A 26 -13.24 7.24 18.13
N ASN A 27 -13.62 6.36 19.07
CA ASN A 27 -14.82 5.52 18.93
C ASN A 27 -14.78 4.56 17.72
N VAL A 28 -13.62 3.89 17.53
CA VAL A 28 -13.35 2.92 16.45
C VAL A 28 -13.40 1.50 17.03
N THR A 29 -13.94 0.56 16.26
CA THR A 29 -13.79 -0.89 16.51
C THR A 29 -13.00 -1.50 15.37
N VAL A 30 -11.87 -2.13 15.68
CA VAL A 30 -11.02 -2.78 14.71
C VAL A 30 -11.19 -4.30 14.79
N SER A 31 -11.45 -4.94 13.67
CA SER A 31 -11.53 -6.40 13.54
C SER A 31 -10.46 -6.90 12.57
N VAL A 32 -9.54 -7.73 13.07
CA VAL A 32 -8.59 -8.46 12.23
C VAL A 32 -9.24 -9.78 11.85
N THR A 33 -9.56 -9.99 10.57
CA THR A 33 -10.42 -11.10 10.16
C THR A 33 -10.30 -11.45 8.67
N SER A 34 -10.54 -12.73 8.35
CA SER A 34 -10.78 -13.21 6.98
C SER A 34 -12.28 -13.43 6.69
N ASP A 35 -13.16 -13.22 7.67
CA ASP A 35 -14.60 -13.42 7.51
C ASP A 35 -15.22 -12.36 6.57
N ALA A 36 -15.74 -12.82 5.43
CA ALA A 36 -16.31 -11.97 4.40
C ALA A 36 -17.42 -11.05 4.94
N ARG A 37 -18.29 -11.59 5.81
CA ARG A 37 -19.41 -10.82 6.38
C ARG A 37 -18.89 -9.63 7.20
N THR A 38 -17.92 -9.87 8.07
CA THR A 38 -17.31 -8.84 8.93
C THR A 38 -16.63 -7.78 8.07
N ILE A 39 -15.88 -8.17 7.04
CA ILE A 39 -15.19 -7.25 6.12
C ILE A 39 -16.21 -6.39 5.36
N LEU A 40 -17.24 -7.04 4.79
CA LEU A 40 -18.29 -6.35 4.02
C LEU A 40 -19.22 -5.48 4.87
N GLN A 41 -19.29 -5.68 6.18
CA GLN A 41 -20.06 -4.85 7.10
C GLN A 41 -19.24 -3.72 7.76
N ALA A 42 -17.92 -3.68 7.54
CA ALA A 42 -17.07 -2.59 8.01
C ALA A 42 -17.32 -1.30 7.23
N ASP A 43 -17.09 -0.16 7.87
CA ASP A 43 -17.16 1.16 7.23
C ASP A 43 -15.88 1.43 6.44
N HIS A 44 -14.73 0.95 6.92
CA HIS A 44 -13.41 1.08 6.29
C HIS A 44 -12.70 -0.27 6.26
N VAL A 45 -11.94 -0.52 5.22
CA VAL A 45 -11.18 -1.77 5.06
C VAL A 45 -9.70 -1.47 4.83
N ILE A 46 -8.84 -2.16 5.56
CA ILE A 46 -7.39 -2.11 5.37
C ILE A 46 -6.94 -3.46 4.79
N PHE A 47 -6.20 -3.39 3.71
CA PHE A 47 -5.64 -4.54 3.01
C PHE A 47 -4.10 -4.51 3.12
N PRO A 48 -3.54 -5.01 4.23
CA PRO A 48 -2.11 -5.06 4.43
C PRO A 48 -1.49 -6.27 3.72
N GLY A 49 -0.17 -6.27 3.58
CA GLY A 49 0.56 -7.43 3.11
C GLY A 49 2.04 -7.31 3.35
N VAL A 50 2.69 -8.43 3.69
CA VAL A 50 4.15 -8.56 3.78
C VAL A 50 4.57 -9.93 3.25
N GLY A 51 5.84 -10.07 2.85
CA GLY A 51 6.38 -11.31 2.31
C GLY A 51 6.36 -11.36 0.78
N ALA A 52 6.51 -12.55 0.21
CA ALA A 52 6.55 -12.74 -1.24
C ALA A 52 5.14 -12.64 -1.84
N ILE A 53 5.02 -11.91 -2.96
CA ILE A 53 3.72 -11.68 -3.62
C ILE A 53 3.05 -13.00 -4.06
N ARG A 54 3.82 -14.02 -4.45
CA ARG A 54 3.28 -15.32 -4.84
C ARG A 54 2.52 -15.98 -3.70
N ASP A 55 3.11 -15.98 -2.52
CA ASP A 55 2.51 -16.60 -1.33
C ASP A 55 1.27 -15.80 -0.91
N CYS A 56 1.36 -14.46 -0.95
CA CYS A 56 0.23 -13.58 -0.70
C CYS A 56 -0.93 -13.85 -1.65
N MET A 57 -0.67 -13.89 -2.97
CA MET A 57 -1.72 -14.17 -3.97
C MET A 57 -2.30 -15.59 -3.83
N GLY A 58 -1.48 -16.57 -3.44
CA GLY A 58 -1.94 -17.93 -3.14
C GLY A 58 -2.97 -17.94 -2.00
N GLU A 59 -2.68 -17.28 -0.89
CA GLU A 59 -3.58 -17.21 0.26
C GLU A 59 -4.82 -16.33 -0.02
N ILE A 60 -4.65 -15.20 -0.72
CA ILE A 60 -5.75 -14.33 -1.14
C ILE A 60 -6.79 -15.14 -1.94
N ARG A 61 -6.34 -15.90 -2.96
CA ARG A 61 -7.24 -16.72 -3.79
C ARG A 61 -7.82 -17.90 -3.02
N ARG A 62 -7.02 -18.58 -2.19
CA ARG A 62 -7.46 -19.71 -1.38
C ARG A 62 -8.59 -19.34 -0.42
N LEU A 63 -8.57 -18.13 0.12
CA LEU A 63 -9.56 -17.63 1.07
C LEU A 63 -10.70 -16.83 0.41
N GLY A 64 -10.69 -16.64 -0.92
CA GLY A 64 -11.68 -15.83 -1.63
C GLY A 64 -11.61 -14.33 -1.30
N ILE A 65 -10.45 -13.87 -0.83
CA ILE A 65 -10.23 -12.45 -0.49
C ILE A 65 -10.25 -11.56 -1.75
N ASP A 66 -9.86 -12.08 -2.90
CA ASP A 66 -9.94 -11.42 -4.21
C ASP A 66 -11.37 -10.96 -4.52
N GLU A 67 -12.38 -11.82 -4.35
CA GLU A 67 -13.80 -11.47 -4.54
C GLU A 67 -14.27 -10.45 -3.49
N ILE A 68 -13.85 -10.61 -2.24
CA ILE A 68 -14.19 -9.69 -1.14
C ILE A 68 -13.62 -8.29 -1.42
N VAL A 69 -12.33 -8.19 -1.81
CA VAL A 69 -11.70 -6.91 -2.13
C VAL A 69 -12.36 -6.27 -3.36
N ALA A 70 -12.71 -7.05 -4.38
CA ALA A 70 -13.44 -6.56 -5.54
C ALA A 70 -14.80 -5.93 -5.18
N GLU A 71 -15.50 -6.48 -4.19
CA GLU A 71 -16.75 -5.90 -3.68
C GLU A 71 -16.50 -4.66 -2.81
N VAL A 72 -15.48 -4.71 -1.94
CA VAL A 72 -15.11 -3.59 -1.07
C VAL A 72 -14.82 -2.33 -1.88
N VAL A 73 -13.99 -2.42 -2.93
CA VAL A 73 -13.56 -1.25 -3.72
C VAL A 73 -14.70 -0.57 -4.49
N ARG A 74 -15.84 -1.22 -4.64
CA ARG A 74 -17.03 -0.62 -5.28
C ARG A 74 -17.81 0.29 -4.33
N ASN A 75 -17.75 -0.01 -3.02
CA ASN A 75 -18.74 0.51 -2.09
C ASN A 75 -18.17 1.25 -0.89
N LYS A 76 -16.88 1.11 -0.62
CA LYS A 76 -16.29 1.68 0.60
C LYS A 76 -14.78 1.93 0.50
N PRO A 77 -14.24 2.80 1.36
CA PRO A 77 -12.81 3.09 1.41
C PRO A 77 -11.96 1.87 1.67
N LEU A 78 -10.94 1.67 0.84
CA LEU A 78 -9.89 0.66 1.01
C LEU A 78 -8.53 1.35 1.13
N LEU A 79 -7.79 1.05 2.19
CA LEU A 79 -6.38 1.38 2.34
C LEU A 79 -5.54 0.12 2.12
N ALA A 80 -4.81 0.06 1.01
CA ALA A 80 -3.88 -1.03 0.74
C ALA A 80 -2.45 -0.63 1.15
N VAL A 81 -1.72 -1.53 1.86
CA VAL A 81 -0.41 -1.24 2.45
C VAL A 81 0.64 -2.24 1.97
N CYS A 82 1.74 -1.72 1.45
CA CYS A 82 2.93 -2.46 1.02
C CYS A 82 2.59 -3.55 -0.03
N VAL A 83 2.71 -4.85 0.29
CA VAL A 83 2.32 -5.94 -0.62
C VAL A 83 0.83 -5.88 -0.96
N GLY A 84 -0.03 -5.36 -0.06
CA GLY A 84 -1.43 -5.10 -0.37
C GLY A 84 -1.60 -4.13 -1.56
N MET A 85 -0.81 -3.06 -1.65
CA MET A 85 -0.77 -2.18 -2.83
C MET A 85 -0.31 -2.93 -4.07
N GLN A 86 0.75 -3.74 -3.95
CA GLN A 86 1.30 -4.51 -5.06
C GLN A 86 0.31 -5.56 -5.59
N ALA A 87 -0.45 -6.19 -4.70
CA ALA A 87 -1.48 -7.18 -5.06
C ALA A 87 -2.62 -6.60 -5.90
N LEU A 88 -2.88 -5.28 -5.83
CA LEU A 88 -3.91 -4.62 -6.65
C LEU A 88 -3.53 -4.46 -8.13
N MET A 89 -2.24 -4.59 -8.49
CA MET A 89 -1.74 -4.41 -9.86
C MET A 89 -2.19 -5.54 -10.80
N ASP A 90 -1.84 -5.43 -12.10
CA ASP A 90 -2.08 -6.51 -13.08
C ASP A 90 -1.14 -7.70 -12.82
N SER A 91 0.12 -7.42 -12.54
CA SER A 91 1.15 -8.47 -12.36
C SER A 91 2.36 -7.99 -11.57
N SER A 92 3.15 -8.95 -11.09
CA SER A 92 4.47 -8.72 -10.50
C SER A 92 5.52 -9.55 -11.22
N GLU A 93 6.73 -9.01 -11.42
CA GLU A 93 7.87 -9.76 -11.96
C GLU A 93 8.56 -10.64 -10.91
N GLU A 94 8.15 -10.54 -9.63
CA GLU A 94 8.67 -11.39 -8.58
C GLU A 94 8.41 -12.87 -8.87
N ASN A 95 9.35 -13.75 -8.50
CA ASN A 95 9.23 -15.20 -8.67
C ASN A 95 8.94 -15.65 -10.12
N ASN A 96 9.54 -15.02 -11.12
CA ASN A 96 9.35 -15.27 -12.57
C ASN A 96 7.93 -14.95 -13.07
N GLY A 97 7.27 -14.03 -12.43
CA GLY A 97 5.93 -13.55 -12.81
C GLY A 97 4.82 -14.11 -11.94
N VAL A 98 4.01 -13.22 -11.40
CA VAL A 98 2.80 -13.54 -10.65
C VAL A 98 1.68 -12.66 -11.14
N GLU A 99 0.56 -13.27 -11.54
CA GLU A 99 -0.67 -12.55 -11.83
C GLU A 99 -1.29 -12.06 -10.52
N CYS A 100 -1.62 -10.76 -10.47
CA CYS A 100 -2.21 -10.12 -9.30
C CYS A 100 -3.73 -9.90 -9.50
N LEU A 101 -4.33 -8.94 -8.79
CA LEU A 101 -5.79 -8.74 -8.78
C LEU A 101 -6.31 -7.93 -9.99
N GLY A 102 -5.47 -7.18 -10.69
CA GLY A 102 -5.84 -6.38 -11.86
C GLY A 102 -6.85 -5.25 -11.58
N MET A 103 -6.90 -4.75 -10.35
CA MET A 103 -7.81 -3.67 -9.97
C MET A 103 -7.30 -2.28 -10.33
N VAL A 104 -5.97 -2.15 -10.39
CA VAL A 104 -5.26 -0.94 -10.82
C VAL A 104 -4.28 -1.34 -11.91
N SER A 105 -4.35 -0.66 -13.07
CA SER A 105 -3.45 -0.99 -14.17
C SER A 105 -2.00 -0.63 -13.83
N GLY A 106 -1.12 -1.58 -14.02
CA GLY A 106 0.29 -1.44 -13.72
C GLY A 106 0.94 -2.77 -13.36
N ARG A 107 2.21 -2.71 -13.05
CA ARG A 107 3.00 -3.89 -12.70
C ARG A 107 3.99 -3.59 -11.58
N VAL A 108 4.38 -4.64 -10.90
CA VAL A 108 5.37 -4.59 -9.83
C VAL A 108 6.72 -4.98 -10.39
N ARG A 109 7.74 -4.10 -10.23
CA ARG A 109 9.07 -4.22 -10.79
C ARG A 109 10.12 -4.40 -9.70
N TYR A 110 11.17 -5.14 -10.02
CA TYR A 110 12.33 -5.29 -9.13
C TYR A 110 13.29 -4.09 -9.25
N PHE A 111 13.74 -3.52 -8.14
CA PHE A 111 14.69 -2.41 -8.17
C PHE A 111 16.01 -2.74 -8.88
N GLY A 112 16.48 -3.98 -8.77
CA GLY A 112 17.69 -4.40 -9.46
C GLY A 112 17.58 -4.43 -10.99
N ASN A 113 16.35 -4.39 -11.54
CA ASN A 113 16.07 -4.34 -12.99
C ASN A 113 15.65 -2.93 -13.44
N ALA A 114 15.68 -1.92 -12.57
CA ALA A 114 15.24 -0.58 -12.91
C ALA A 114 16.09 0.02 -14.03
N GLN A 115 15.42 0.69 -14.99
CA GLN A 115 16.11 1.39 -16.08
C GLN A 115 16.98 2.51 -15.51
N GLY A 116 18.27 2.50 -15.81
CA GLY A 116 19.25 3.41 -15.23
C GLY A 116 20.27 2.72 -14.33
N SER A 117 20.01 1.50 -13.89
CA SER A 117 21.01 0.65 -13.23
C SER A 117 21.99 0.12 -14.28
N GLY A 118 23.04 0.89 -14.58
CA GLY A 118 24.14 0.35 -15.38
C GLY A 118 24.68 -0.92 -14.73
N ASN A 119 24.68 -2.04 -15.48
CA ASN A 119 25.09 -3.36 -14.98
C ASN A 119 24.28 -3.93 -13.80
N GLY A 120 23.00 -3.57 -13.64
CA GLY A 120 22.14 -4.07 -12.56
C GLY A 120 22.47 -3.51 -11.16
N VAL A 121 23.21 -2.42 -11.08
CA VAL A 121 23.55 -1.74 -9.82
C VAL A 121 22.72 -0.47 -9.70
N LEU A 122 21.84 -0.41 -8.71
CA LEU A 122 21.08 0.78 -8.37
C LEU A 122 22.00 1.78 -7.66
N THR A 123 22.00 3.05 -8.09
CA THR A 123 22.82 4.12 -7.50
C THR A 123 21.97 5.35 -7.20
N ASP A 124 22.40 6.13 -6.21
CA ASP A 124 21.87 7.48 -5.96
C ASP A 124 22.42 8.51 -6.97
N ALA A 125 21.99 9.76 -6.83
CA ALA A 125 22.43 10.87 -7.68
C ALA A 125 23.95 11.15 -7.61
N ASP A 126 24.59 10.79 -6.52
CA ASP A 126 26.04 10.95 -6.29
C ASP A 126 26.83 9.73 -6.78
N GLY A 127 26.17 8.71 -7.33
CA GLY A 127 26.80 7.48 -7.82
C GLY A 127 27.07 6.42 -6.74
N ASN A 128 26.62 6.61 -5.51
CA ASN A 128 26.79 5.62 -4.45
C ASN A 128 25.82 4.47 -4.64
N ARG A 129 26.28 3.24 -4.42
CA ARG A 129 25.45 2.04 -4.54
C ARG A 129 24.36 2.01 -3.48
N LEU A 130 23.12 1.89 -3.95
CA LEU A 130 21.96 1.65 -3.11
C LEU A 130 21.73 0.13 -2.88
N LYS A 131 21.28 -0.21 -1.69
CA LYS A 131 20.98 -1.61 -1.32
C LYS A 131 19.55 -1.96 -1.72
N VAL A 132 19.34 -3.20 -2.11
CA VAL A 132 18.01 -3.80 -2.21
C VAL A 132 17.91 -4.87 -1.14
N PRO A 133 16.87 -4.81 -0.27
CA PRO A 133 15.70 -3.95 -0.30
C PRO A 133 15.96 -2.48 0.04
N HIS A 134 15.12 -1.59 -0.48
CA HIS A 134 14.93 -0.23 0.05
C HIS A 134 14.36 -0.36 1.47
N MET A 135 15.17 -0.07 2.47
CA MET A 135 14.79 -0.22 3.87
C MET A 135 15.18 1.04 4.65
N GLY A 136 14.19 1.68 5.24
CA GLY A 136 14.39 2.86 6.06
C GLY A 136 13.41 3.99 5.76
N TRP A 137 13.77 5.19 6.22
CA TRP A 137 12.98 6.40 6.07
C TRP A 137 13.32 7.11 4.77
N ASN A 138 12.28 7.44 3.99
CA ASN A 138 12.43 8.21 2.78
C ASN A 138 11.29 9.21 2.62
N MET A 139 11.52 10.27 1.84
CA MET A 139 10.56 11.34 1.61
C MET A 139 9.53 10.92 0.58
N VAL A 140 8.28 11.31 0.80
CA VAL A 140 7.19 11.15 -0.17
C VAL A 140 6.77 12.53 -0.64
N LYS A 141 6.98 12.81 -1.92
CA LYS A 141 6.46 13.99 -2.59
C LYS A 141 5.01 13.75 -2.97
N GLN A 142 4.11 14.58 -2.45
CA GLN A 142 2.70 14.57 -2.80
C GLN A 142 2.52 15.17 -4.21
N VAL A 143 1.83 14.46 -5.09
CA VAL A 143 1.64 14.89 -6.49
C VAL A 143 0.19 15.17 -6.86
N ASP A 144 -0.71 14.95 -5.92
CA ASP A 144 -2.11 15.35 -6.00
C ASP A 144 -2.62 15.90 -4.65
N LYS A 145 -3.86 16.42 -4.68
CA LYS A 145 -4.57 16.83 -3.46
C LYS A 145 -5.57 15.75 -3.10
N HIS A 146 -5.22 14.94 -2.13
CA HIS A 146 -6.10 13.88 -1.62
C HIS A 146 -6.41 14.10 -0.14
N PRO A 147 -7.64 13.81 0.35
CA PRO A 147 -8.00 13.96 1.78
C PRO A 147 -7.04 13.24 2.74
N LEU A 148 -6.46 12.12 2.34
CA LEU A 148 -5.50 11.38 3.17
C LEU A 148 -4.19 12.14 3.42
N TRP A 149 -3.85 13.15 2.63
CA TRP A 149 -2.70 14.02 2.85
C TRP A 149 -2.96 15.19 3.79
N ALA A 150 -4.21 15.40 4.24
CA ALA A 150 -4.56 16.53 5.10
C ALA A 150 -3.72 16.56 6.38
N GLY A 151 -3.06 17.70 6.65
CA GLY A 151 -2.19 17.88 7.82
C GLY A 151 -0.85 17.14 7.75
N ILE A 152 -0.49 16.59 6.60
CA ILE A 152 0.82 15.97 6.33
C ILE A 152 1.58 16.90 5.38
N GLU A 153 2.74 17.39 5.82
CA GLU A 153 3.58 18.25 5.00
C GLU A 153 4.12 17.50 3.77
N ASP A 154 4.25 18.22 2.64
CA ASP A 154 4.90 17.66 1.46
C ASP A 154 6.35 17.26 1.78
N ASN A 155 6.82 16.18 1.17
CA ASN A 155 8.12 15.58 1.45
C ASN A 155 8.29 15.06 2.90
N SER A 156 7.19 14.79 3.61
CA SER A 156 7.24 14.06 4.88
C SER A 156 7.88 12.69 4.70
N ARG A 157 8.58 12.24 5.74
CA ARG A 157 9.25 10.94 5.75
C ARG A 157 8.31 9.83 6.19
N PHE A 158 8.37 8.71 5.46
CA PHE A 158 7.69 7.46 5.76
C PHE A 158 8.68 6.31 5.78
N TYR A 159 8.31 5.21 6.46
CA TYR A 159 9.14 4.03 6.58
C TYR A 159 8.82 3.02 5.46
N PHE A 160 9.85 2.64 4.71
CA PHE A 160 9.80 1.67 3.62
C PHE A 160 10.58 0.40 3.95
N VAL A 161 10.13 -0.74 3.46
CA VAL A 161 10.87 -2.00 3.45
C VAL A 161 10.37 -2.87 2.29
N HIS A 162 10.99 -2.72 1.11
CA HIS A 162 10.56 -3.44 -0.10
C HIS A 162 11.69 -3.58 -1.13
N SER A 163 11.66 -4.67 -1.89
CA SER A 163 12.59 -4.93 -3.01
C SER A 163 11.97 -4.63 -4.37
N TYR A 164 10.63 -4.53 -4.41
CA TYR A 164 9.83 -4.31 -5.60
C TYR A 164 9.00 -3.05 -5.45
N TYR A 165 8.71 -2.37 -6.55
CA TYR A 165 7.94 -1.12 -6.59
C TYR A 165 6.89 -1.15 -7.70
N VAL A 166 5.85 -0.35 -7.54
CA VAL A 166 4.77 -0.24 -8.53
C VAL A 166 5.14 0.72 -9.64
N GLU A 167 5.03 0.24 -10.89
CA GLU A 167 5.04 1.02 -12.12
C GLU A 167 3.60 1.08 -12.64
N LEU A 168 2.97 2.25 -12.56
CA LEU A 168 1.58 2.44 -12.97
C LEU A 168 1.41 2.40 -14.49
N GLY A 169 0.27 1.91 -14.96
CA GLY A 169 -0.16 2.03 -16.34
C GLY A 169 -0.42 3.49 -16.73
N ALA A 170 -0.38 3.78 -18.03
CA ALA A 170 -0.41 5.14 -18.57
C ALA A 170 -1.67 5.96 -18.19
N GLN A 171 -2.76 5.31 -17.80
CA GLN A 171 -4.02 5.99 -17.41
C GLN A 171 -4.16 6.18 -15.90
N GLU A 172 -3.30 5.56 -15.11
CA GLU A 172 -3.30 5.64 -13.65
C GLU A 172 -2.40 6.78 -13.17
N LYS A 173 -2.70 7.32 -11.99
CA LYS A 173 -1.94 8.45 -11.45
C LYS A 173 -1.41 8.10 -10.06
N ALA A 174 -0.15 8.48 -9.84
CA ALA A 174 0.40 8.47 -8.50
C ALA A 174 -0.24 9.60 -7.67
N SER A 175 -0.40 9.35 -6.37
CA SER A 175 -0.75 10.35 -5.36
C SER A 175 0.49 10.80 -4.56
N GLY A 176 1.50 9.93 -4.49
CA GLY A 176 2.80 10.21 -3.90
C GLY A 176 3.92 9.51 -4.64
N VAL A 177 5.06 10.19 -4.78
CA VAL A 177 6.26 9.68 -5.46
C VAL A 177 7.46 9.77 -4.52
N THR A 178 8.30 8.77 -4.58
CA THR A 178 9.57 8.70 -3.83
C THR A 178 10.69 8.36 -4.80
N GLU A 179 11.90 8.79 -4.49
CA GLU A 179 13.10 8.47 -5.26
C GLU A 179 14.01 7.52 -4.47
N TYR A 180 14.42 6.44 -5.14
CA TYR A 180 15.42 5.51 -4.63
C TYR A 180 16.25 4.95 -5.80
N GLY A 181 17.18 5.77 -6.30
CA GLY A 181 17.91 5.52 -7.54
C GLY A 181 17.05 5.66 -8.81
N VAL A 182 15.77 5.42 -8.68
CA VAL A 182 14.74 5.70 -9.68
C VAL A 182 13.51 6.26 -8.97
N PRO A 183 12.74 7.14 -9.61
CA PRO A 183 11.44 7.55 -9.08
C PRO A 183 10.46 6.38 -9.15
N PHE A 184 9.67 6.19 -8.09
CA PHE A 184 8.64 5.16 -8.04
C PHE A 184 7.37 5.66 -7.34
N THR A 185 6.26 4.98 -7.60
CA THR A 185 4.97 5.26 -6.98
C THR A 185 4.98 4.83 -5.52
N ALA A 186 5.00 5.81 -4.61
CA ALA A 186 4.93 5.58 -3.16
C ALA A 186 3.48 5.51 -2.66
N ALA A 187 2.56 6.21 -3.35
CA ALA A 187 1.13 6.17 -3.09
C ALA A 187 0.34 6.37 -4.40
N LEU A 188 -0.83 5.77 -4.49
CA LEU A 188 -1.80 5.98 -5.56
C LEU A 188 -3.21 6.10 -4.99
N ASN A 189 -4.11 6.72 -5.78
CA ASN A 189 -5.54 6.67 -5.52
C ASN A 189 -6.30 6.25 -6.79
N LYS A 190 -7.44 5.56 -6.61
CA LYS A 190 -8.37 5.20 -7.69
C LYS A 190 -9.75 4.92 -7.09
N GLY A 191 -10.68 5.83 -7.30
CA GLY A 191 -12.01 5.71 -6.68
C GLY A 191 -11.92 5.56 -5.16
N ASN A 192 -12.46 4.48 -4.62
CA ASN A 192 -12.43 4.17 -3.20
C ASN A 192 -11.10 3.56 -2.70
N ILE A 193 -10.10 3.45 -3.56
CA ILE A 193 -8.80 2.88 -3.20
C ILE A 193 -7.80 4.00 -2.90
N PHE A 194 -7.15 3.94 -1.76
CA PHE A 194 -5.88 4.60 -1.52
C PHE A 194 -4.85 3.53 -1.17
N ALA A 195 -3.72 3.51 -1.86
CA ALA A 195 -2.72 2.49 -1.65
C ALA A 195 -1.33 3.09 -1.47
N VAL A 196 -0.56 2.55 -0.53
CA VAL A 196 0.76 3.06 -0.15
C VAL A 196 1.80 1.93 -0.13
N GLN A 197 3.01 2.22 -0.61
CA GLN A 197 4.14 1.29 -0.55
C GLN A 197 4.81 1.28 0.82
N PHE A 198 4.78 2.40 1.53
CA PHE A 198 5.32 2.53 2.87
C PHE A 198 4.39 1.95 3.93
N HIS A 199 4.89 1.84 5.16
CA HIS A 199 4.16 1.34 6.32
C HIS A 199 3.69 2.51 7.20
N PRO A 200 2.42 2.97 7.11
CA PRO A 200 1.93 4.06 7.93
C PRO A 200 2.02 3.73 9.43
N GLU A 201 1.77 2.48 9.83
CA GLU A 201 1.87 2.00 11.21
C GLU A 201 3.30 2.07 11.80
N LYS A 202 4.32 2.26 10.93
CA LYS A 202 5.73 2.43 11.31
C LYS A 202 6.25 3.83 11.04
N SER A 203 5.41 4.74 10.54
CA SER A 203 5.81 6.05 10.04
C SER A 203 5.53 7.19 11.02
N GLN A 204 5.50 6.90 12.32
CA GLN A 204 5.35 7.88 13.40
C GLN A 204 4.20 8.87 13.14
N HIS A 205 4.44 10.18 13.32
CA HIS A 205 3.40 11.21 13.23
C HIS A 205 2.71 11.24 11.84
N SER A 206 3.48 11.26 10.75
CA SER A 206 2.91 11.33 9.39
C SER A 206 2.08 10.10 9.04
N GLY A 207 2.53 8.91 9.47
CA GLY A 207 1.79 7.67 9.26
C GLY A 207 0.50 7.62 10.10
N LEU A 208 0.57 8.03 11.36
CA LEU A 208 -0.60 8.11 12.23
C LEU A 208 -1.61 9.14 11.74
N GLN A 209 -1.14 10.29 11.22
CA GLN A 209 -2.02 11.28 10.62
C GLN A 209 -2.72 10.73 9.37
N LEU A 210 -2.02 9.98 8.50
CA LEU A 210 -2.62 9.32 7.34
C LEU A 210 -3.70 8.32 7.75
N LEU A 211 -3.45 7.50 8.78
CA LEU A 211 -4.45 6.56 9.31
C LEU A 211 -5.66 7.30 9.91
N ARG A 212 -5.45 8.41 10.62
CA ARG A 212 -6.55 9.25 11.13
C ARG A 212 -7.39 9.82 9.98
N ASN A 213 -6.74 10.33 8.94
CA ASN A 213 -7.43 10.85 7.75
C ASN A 213 -8.22 9.75 7.03
N PHE A 214 -7.67 8.54 6.95
CA PHE A 214 -8.36 7.39 6.38
C PHE A 214 -9.67 7.08 7.12
N LEU A 215 -9.69 7.16 8.45
CA LEU A 215 -10.91 6.93 9.24
C LEU A 215 -12.01 7.97 9.01
N GLY A 216 -11.65 9.14 8.53
CA GLY A 216 -12.60 10.22 8.17
C GLY A 216 -12.95 10.28 6.69
N TRP A 217 -12.30 9.48 5.86
CA TRP A 217 -12.52 9.50 4.42
C TRP A 217 -13.69 8.59 4.01
N ASP A 218 -14.58 9.09 3.18
CA ASP A 218 -15.78 8.37 2.72
C ASP A 218 -15.61 7.70 1.34
N GLY A 219 -14.40 7.74 0.77
CA GLY A 219 -14.11 7.21 -0.55
C GLY A 219 -14.20 8.24 -1.68
N SER A 220 -14.59 9.49 -1.40
CA SER A 220 -14.66 10.57 -2.39
C SER A 220 -13.40 11.46 -2.40
N LEU A 221 -13.17 12.17 -3.51
CA LEU A 221 -12.09 13.16 -3.69
C LEU A 221 -12.58 14.57 -3.36
#